data_73ae587d76ca821945dc180a8e30d7a5
#
_entry.id   73ae587d76ca821945dc180a8e30d7a5
#
_cell.length_a   1.000
_cell.length_b   1.000
_cell.length_c   1.000
_cell.angle_alpha   90.00
_cell.angle_beta   90.00
_cell.angle_gamma   90.00
#
_symmetry.space_group_name_H-M   'P 1'
#
loop_
_entity.id
_entity.type
_entity.pdbx_description
1 polymer ?
#
loop_
_entity_poly.entity_id
_entity_poly.type
_entity_poly.pdbx_seq_one_letter_code
_entity_poly.pdbx_strand_id
1 'polypeptide(L)'
;MQRPSFNFATYAHLGINLGFSLFFASILSTRNVYAIAAGLLLVSSLALCLLRSLQPNPASSFNKGLPVLLLLIFLNGFAMWLYHGDAVRQLDLISRYVLLLPILYALSKVTLKPDWISASFALGSLSSLWLVYAQLGGELHNGRVYGYTGAIQFGNIALLLGLFCMTALLAQWRTKEFKRGPAALYALGALAGLFASLASGSRGGWIALPLALAILFIGYTPKRYAVRSITSGALAVILAGALLTQSPFVQERYKLATQDITQFQEGNANTSIGARLAIWQANWELIKQRPIAGWSDTEHQKALEQLTLNRADAPIILGLANSHNNYIETWLHFGISGLFLLVSLFVFCFFYFAKNILHKNPLKQQSAINGSILIVVYSISNLTQNMMERNNTLLFFLLALSIFWSLMNFSNIANTRASLSKQ
;
A
#
# COMPACT_ATOMS: atom_id res chain seq x y z
N MET A 1 -38.05 -12.02 -31.99
CA MET A 1 -37.24 -12.05 -30.74
C MET A 1 -35.78 -11.90 -31.11
N GLN A 2 -35.22 -10.71 -30.99
CA GLN A 2 -33.76 -10.50 -31.13
C GLN A 2 -33.08 -11.17 -29.92
N ARG A 3 -32.23 -12.16 -30.20
CA ARG A 3 -31.36 -12.73 -29.13
C ARG A 3 -30.54 -11.58 -28.53
N PRO A 4 -30.46 -11.43 -27.19
CA PRO A 4 -29.61 -10.41 -26.58
C PRO A 4 -28.19 -10.69 -27.10
N SER A 5 -27.63 -9.76 -27.85
CA SER A 5 -26.25 -9.83 -28.29
C SER A 5 -25.38 -9.84 -27.03
N PHE A 6 -24.69 -10.94 -26.80
CA PHE A 6 -23.77 -11.11 -25.67
C PHE A 6 -22.68 -10.05 -25.82
N ASN A 7 -22.80 -8.94 -25.11
CA ASN A 7 -21.83 -7.87 -25.18
C ASN A 7 -20.69 -8.16 -24.16
N PHE A 8 -19.74 -8.98 -24.58
CA PHE A 8 -18.62 -9.43 -23.78
C PHE A 8 -17.83 -8.26 -23.15
N ALA A 9 -17.75 -7.12 -23.83
CA ALA A 9 -17.13 -5.92 -23.30
C ALA A 9 -17.83 -5.43 -22.03
N THR A 10 -19.16 -5.44 -21.99
CA THR A 10 -19.96 -5.04 -20.82
C THR A 10 -19.66 -5.93 -19.61
N TYR A 11 -19.54 -7.25 -19.81
CA TYR A 11 -19.21 -8.18 -18.73
C TYR A 11 -17.79 -8.00 -18.22
N ALA A 12 -16.83 -7.73 -19.11
CA ALA A 12 -15.47 -7.46 -18.70
C ALA A 12 -15.35 -6.13 -17.93
N HIS A 13 -16.08 -5.07 -18.33
CA HIS A 13 -16.19 -3.83 -17.57
C HIS A 13 -16.78 -4.05 -16.18
N LEU A 14 -17.84 -4.86 -16.08
CA LEU A 14 -18.45 -5.22 -14.80
C LEU A 14 -17.46 -6.03 -13.94
N GLY A 15 -16.79 -7.02 -14.54
CA GLY A 15 -15.81 -7.87 -13.88
C GLY A 15 -14.66 -7.08 -13.26
N ILE A 16 -14.16 -6.04 -13.96
CA ILE A 16 -13.10 -5.17 -13.41
C ILE A 16 -13.62 -4.37 -12.21
N ASN A 17 -14.79 -3.73 -12.32
CA ASN A 17 -15.33 -2.95 -11.20
C ASN A 17 -15.69 -3.84 -10.00
N LEU A 18 -16.26 -5.01 -10.21
CA LEU A 18 -16.56 -5.99 -9.16
C LEU A 18 -15.28 -6.56 -8.56
N GLY A 19 -14.29 -6.89 -9.38
CA GLY A 19 -13.01 -7.41 -8.93
C GLY A 19 -12.29 -6.45 -7.96
N PHE A 20 -12.21 -5.15 -8.30
CA PHE A 20 -11.67 -4.15 -7.39
C PHE A 20 -12.51 -4.01 -6.12
N SER A 21 -13.84 -3.94 -6.26
CA SER A 21 -14.73 -3.80 -5.10
C SER A 21 -14.62 -5.00 -4.15
N LEU A 22 -14.62 -6.21 -4.69
CA LEU A 22 -14.46 -7.44 -3.90
C LEU A 22 -13.07 -7.52 -3.25
N PHE A 23 -12.01 -7.12 -3.96
CA PHE A 23 -10.66 -7.12 -3.44
C PHE A 23 -10.54 -6.25 -2.19
N PHE A 24 -10.93 -4.97 -2.27
CA PHE A 24 -10.80 -4.06 -1.12
C PHE A 24 -11.77 -4.37 0.01
N ALA A 25 -12.97 -4.87 -0.29
CA ALA A 25 -13.93 -5.27 0.74
C ALA A 25 -13.48 -6.51 1.53
N SER A 26 -12.67 -7.39 0.93
CA SER A 26 -12.32 -8.68 1.51
C SER A 26 -10.88 -8.82 2.02
N ILE A 27 -9.98 -7.88 1.66
CA ILE A 27 -8.52 -8.00 1.90
C ILE A 27 -8.15 -8.20 3.37
N LEU A 28 -8.89 -7.63 4.30
CA LEU A 28 -8.63 -7.76 5.74
C LEU A 28 -9.39 -8.92 6.39
N SER A 29 -10.60 -9.21 5.91
CA SER A 29 -11.55 -10.08 6.61
C SER A 29 -11.55 -11.52 6.13
N THR A 30 -10.88 -11.84 5.02
CA THR A 30 -10.88 -13.17 4.42
C THR A 30 -9.48 -13.67 4.11
N ARG A 31 -9.31 -15.01 4.18
CA ARG A 31 -8.00 -15.63 3.92
C ARG A 31 -7.62 -15.61 2.43
N ASN A 32 -8.57 -15.89 1.53
CA ASN A 32 -8.26 -16.16 0.11
C ASN A 32 -9.12 -15.36 -0.89
N VAL A 33 -10.22 -14.73 -0.46
CA VAL A 33 -11.16 -14.05 -1.39
C VAL A 33 -10.49 -12.91 -2.13
N TYR A 34 -9.57 -12.20 -1.50
CA TYR A 34 -8.79 -11.14 -2.16
C TYR A 34 -7.96 -11.68 -3.35
N ALA A 35 -7.43 -12.91 -3.24
CA ALA A 35 -6.67 -13.53 -4.32
C ALA A 35 -7.57 -13.93 -5.48
N ILE A 36 -8.78 -14.46 -5.20
CA ILE A 36 -9.80 -14.74 -6.20
C ILE A 36 -10.22 -13.44 -6.92
N ALA A 37 -10.43 -12.36 -6.17
CA ALA A 37 -10.76 -11.05 -6.74
C ALA A 37 -9.64 -10.50 -7.64
N ALA A 38 -8.38 -10.65 -7.25
CA ALA A 38 -7.23 -10.29 -8.07
C ALA A 38 -7.13 -11.15 -9.34
N GLY A 39 -7.43 -12.45 -9.25
CA GLY A 39 -7.54 -13.35 -10.39
C GLY A 39 -8.65 -12.94 -11.36
N LEU A 40 -9.83 -12.58 -10.83
CA LEU A 40 -10.95 -12.06 -11.64
C LEU A 40 -10.55 -10.77 -12.38
N LEU A 41 -9.85 -9.86 -11.70
CA LEU A 41 -9.32 -8.63 -12.31
C LEU A 41 -8.38 -8.95 -13.46
N LEU A 42 -7.43 -9.85 -13.24
CA LEU A 42 -6.45 -10.22 -14.26
C LEU A 42 -7.12 -10.87 -15.47
N VAL A 43 -8.00 -11.86 -15.26
CA VAL A 43 -8.72 -12.56 -16.33
C VAL A 43 -9.59 -11.57 -17.11
N SER A 44 -10.36 -10.71 -16.43
CA SER A 44 -11.19 -9.69 -17.08
C SER A 44 -10.34 -8.69 -17.89
N SER A 45 -9.17 -8.34 -17.39
CA SER A 45 -8.25 -7.41 -18.05
C SER A 45 -7.59 -8.05 -19.28
N LEU A 46 -7.13 -9.29 -19.19
CA LEU A 46 -6.59 -10.03 -20.32
C LEU A 46 -7.65 -10.23 -21.42
N ALA A 47 -8.87 -10.55 -21.02
CA ALA A 47 -9.99 -10.67 -21.96
C ALA A 47 -10.19 -9.35 -22.74
N LEU A 48 -10.14 -8.19 -22.08
CA LEU A 48 -10.21 -6.88 -22.74
C LEU A 48 -9.01 -6.57 -23.64
N CYS A 49 -7.81 -7.02 -23.25
CA CYS A 49 -6.62 -6.87 -24.10
C CYS A 49 -6.75 -7.67 -25.41
N LEU A 50 -7.30 -8.87 -25.36
CA LEU A 50 -7.53 -9.75 -26.53
C LEU A 50 -8.63 -9.23 -27.46
N LEU A 51 -9.66 -8.59 -26.89
CA LEU A 51 -10.73 -7.96 -27.65
C LEU A 51 -10.25 -6.62 -28.24
N ARG A 52 -9.59 -6.66 -29.40
CA ARG A 52 -9.12 -5.48 -30.14
C ARG A 52 -10.20 -4.43 -30.47
N SER A 53 -11.46 -4.74 -30.20
CA SER A 53 -12.63 -3.93 -30.56
C SER A 53 -12.83 -2.67 -29.70
N LEU A 54 -12.17 -2.56 -28.55
CA LEU A 54 -12.29 -1.38 -27.69
C LEU A 54 -11.31 -0.30 -28.12
N GLN A 55 -11.83 0.73 -28.75
CA GLN A 55 -11.08 1.96 -29.03
C GLN A 55 -10.51 2.53 -27.71
N PRO A 56 -9.27 3.01 -27.69
CA PRO A 56 -8.76 3.75 -26.53
C PRO A 56 -9.74 4.89 -26.23
N ASN A 57 -10.04 5.10 -24.95
CA ASN A 57 -10.85 6.26 -24.58
C ASN A 57 -10.07 7.53 -25.02
N PRO A 58 -10.59 8.33 -25.98
CA PRO A 58 -9.86 9.47 -26.52
C PRO A 58 -9.49 10.53 -25.47
N ALA A 59 -10.10 10.45 -24.28
CA ALA A 59 -9.78 11.33 -23.14
C ALA A 59 -8.65 10.81 -22.25
N SER A 60 -8.08 9.62 -22.51
CA SER A 60 -7.01 9.06 -21.69
C SER A 60 -5.63 9.45 -22.23
N SER A 61 -4.98 10.41 -21.60
CA SER A 61 -3.53 10.55 -21.72
C SER A 61 -2.87 9.43 -20.90
N PHE A 62 -2.61 8.29 -21.52
CA PHE A 62 -1.95 7.18 -20.84
C PHE A 62 -0.49 7.55 -20.52
N ASN A 63 -0.24 7.90 -19.27
CA ASN A 63 1.12 8.15 -18.81
C ASN A 63 1.87 6.81 -18.67
N LYS A 64 2.90 6.63 -19.49
CA LYS A 64 3.68 5.38 -19.58
C LYS A 64 4.70 5.21 -18.44
N GLY A 65 4.90 6.22 -17.58
CA GLY A 65 5.96 6.18 -16.56
C GLY A 65 5.80 5.03 -15.56
N LEU A 66 4.59 4.85 -15.00
CA LEU A 66 4.35 3.72 -14.09
C LEU A 66 4.50 2.35 -14.77
N PRO A 67 3.88 2.06 -15.94
CA PRO A 67 4.11 0.79 -16.64
C PRO A 67 5.58 0.49 -16.92
N VAL A 68 6.36 1.49 -17.33
CA VAL A 68 7.80 1.32 -17.58
C VAL A 68 8.55 0.96 -16.30
N LEU A 69 8.30 1.66 -15.19
CA LEU A 69 8.93 1.33 -13.90
C LEU A 69 8.59 -0.08 -13.43
N LEU A 70 7.32 -0.49 -13.54
CA LEU A 70 6.90 -1.84 -13.17
C LEU A 70 7.57 -2.91 -14.02
N LEU A 71 7.69 -2.66 -15.33
CA LEU A 71 8.41 -3.54 -16.23
C LEU A 71 9.91 -3.63 -15.88
N LEU A 72 10.55 -2.50 -15.56
CA LEU A 72 11.96 -2.48 -15.16
C LEU A 72 12.19 -3.22 -13.84
N ILE A 73 11.29 -3.08 -12.85
CA ILE A 73 11.35 -3.85 -11.60
C ILE A 73 11.24 -5.35 -11.89
N PHE A 74 10.28 -5.74 -12.73
CA PHE A 74 10.14 -7.14 -13.15
C PHE A 74 11.40 -7.67 -13.86
N LEU A 75 11.92 -6.92 -14.84
CA LEU A 75 13.10 -7.31 -15.59
C LEU A 75 14.36 -7.44 -14.71
N ASN A 76 14.54 -6.51 -13.76
CA ASN A 76 15.61 -6.60 -12.78
C ASN A 76 15.47 -7.85 -11.90
N GLY A 77 14.28 -8.07 -11.33
CA GLY A 77 14.03 -9.26 -10.51
C GLY A 77 14.18 -10.55 -11.30
N PHE A 78 13.72 -10.60 -12.55
CA PHE A 78 13.88 -11.75 -13.44
C PHE A 78 15.36 -12.00 -13.80
N ALA A 79 16.13 -10.93 -14.06
CA ALA A 79 17.56 -11.05 -14.32
C ALA A 79 18.33 -11.58 -13.10
N MET A 80 18.01 -11.11 -11.89
CA MET A 80 18.60 -11.61 -10.64
C MET A 80 18.21 -13.07 -10.39
N TRP A 81 16.95 -13.43 -10.62
CA TRP A 81 16.49 -14.82 -10.54
C TRP A 81 17.26 -15.75 -11.47
N LEU A 82 17.49 -15.35 -12.72
CA LEU A 82 18.31 -16.11 -13.69
C LEU A 82 19.77 -16.21 -13.24
N TYR A 83 20.33 -15.10 -12.76
CA TYR A 83 21.73 -15.03 -12.33
C TYR A 83 21.99 -15.92 -11.11
N HIS A 84 21.08 -15.96 -10.15
CA HIS A 84 21.21 -16.76 -8.95
C HIS A 84 20.80 -18.23 -9.13
N GLY A 85 20.06 -18.56 -10.19
CA GLY A 85 19.53 -19.91 -10.40
C GLY A 85 18.50 -20.32 -9.36
N ASP A 86 17.75 -19.35 -8.85
CA ASP A 86 16.77 -19.53 -7.78
C ASP A 86 15.58 -20.39 -8.22
N ALA A 87 14.85 -20.95 -7.25
CA ALA A 87 13.66 -21.75 -7.51
C ALA A 87 12.55 -20.90 -8.19
N VAL A 88 11.77 -21.51 -9.10
CA VAL A 88 10.65 -20.85 -9.83
C VAL A 88 9.64 -20.18 -8.88
N ARG A 89 9.48 -20.72 -7.68
CA ARG A 89 8.60 -20.13 -6.65
C ARG A 89 8.93 -18.66 -6.33
N GLN A 90 10.19 -18.25 -6.44
CA GLN A 90 10.60 -16.87 -6.14
C GLN A 90 10.13 -15.87 -7.20
N LEU A 91 9.81 -16.34 -8.41
CA LEU A 91 9.19 -15.51 -9.43
C LEU A 91 7.74 -15.09 -9.09
N ASP A 92 7.08 -15.74 -8.12
CA ASP A 92 5.68 -15.46 -7.80
C ASP A 92 5.45 -13.98 -7.42
N LEU A 93 6.24 -13.43 -6.52
CA LEU A 93 6.12 -12.03 -6.11
C LEU A 93 6.55 -11.06 -7.21
N ILE A 94 7.66 -11.36 -7.89
CA ILE A 94 8.23 -10.54 -8.97
C ILE A 94 7.26 -10.46 -10.15
N SER A 95 6.58 -11.57 -10.48
CA SER A 95 5.63 -11.63 -11.60
C SER A 95 4.44 -10.66 -11.43
N ARG A 96 4.10 -10.25 -10.21
CA ARG A 96 2.97 -9.35 -9.94
C ARG A 96 3.16 -7.96 -10.52
N TYR A 97 4.40 -7.51 -10.64
CA TYR A 97 4.70 -6.23 -11.28
C TYR A 97 4.35 -6.24 -12.77
N VAL A 98 4.67 -7.31 -13.49
CA VAL A 98 4.32 -7.43 -14.91
C VAL A 98 2.86 -7.81 -15.11
N LEU A 99 2.25 -8.61 -14.23
CA LEU A 99 0.84 -8.96 -14.28
C LEU A 99 -0.10 -7.76 -14.01
N LEU A 100 0.42 -6.66 -13.44
CA LEU A 100 -0.34 -5.42 -13.33
C LEU A 100 -0.47 -4.67 -14.66
N LEU A 101 0.42 -4.90 -15.64
CA LEU A 101 0.40 -4.18 -16.91
C LEU A 101 -0.89 -4.38 -17.72
N PRO A 102 -1.42 -5.60 -17.90
CA PRO A 102 -2.72 -5.78 -18.56
C PRO A 102 -3.87 -5.12 -17.77
N ILE A 103 -3.79 -5.07 -16.43
CA ILE A 103 -4.79 -4.36 -15.61
C ILE A 103 -4.72 -2.85 -15.89
N LEU A 104 -3.54 -2.25 -15.88
CA LEU A 104 -3.35 -0.82 -16.21
C LEU A 104 -3.83 -0.50 -17.64
N TYR A 105 -3.54 -1.38 -18.60
CA TYR A 105 -4.02 -1.23 -19.97
C TYR A 105 -5.56 -1.31 -20.04
N ALA A 106 -6.17 -2.30 -19.41
CA ALA A 106 -7.62 -2.43 -19.34
C ALA A 106 -8.27 -1.21 -18.66
N LEU A 107 -7.67 -0.72 -17.57
CA LEU A 107 -8.11 0.50 -16.91
C LEU A 107 -8.06 1.74 -17.81
N SER A 108 -7.20 1.79 -18.83
CA SER A 108 -7.21 2.88 -19.82
C SER A 108 -8.45 2.86 -20.74
N LYS A 109 -9.22 1.79 -20.74
CA LYS A 109 -10.41 1.56 -21.60
C LYS A 109 -11.71 1.44 -20.82
N VAL A 110 -11.63 1.09 -19.53
CA VAL A 110 -12.78 0.87 -18.67
C VAL A 110 -13.12 2.11 -17.87
N THR A 111 -14.39 2.45 -17.76
CA THR A 111 -14.86 3.48 -16.83
C THR A 111 -15.00 2.87 -15.45
N LEU A 112 -14.14 3.27 -14.53
CA LEU A 112 -14.27 2.91 -13.12
C LEU A 112 -15.50 3.60 -12.50
N LYS A 113 -16.09 2.94 -11.51
CA LYS A 113 -17.17 3.48 -10.68
C LYS A 113 -16.59 3.95 -9.33
N PRO A 114 -16.26 5.24 -9.16
CA PRO A 114 -15.56 5.74 -7.95
C PRO A 114 -16.34 5.49 -6.66
N ASP A 115 -17.68 5.55 -6.73
CA ASP A 115 -18.55 5.29 -5.57
C ASP A 115 -18.43 3.83 -5.10
N TRP A 116 -18.34 2.86 -6.04
CA TRP A 116 -18.16 1.45 -5.69
C TRP A 116 -16.81 1.21 -5.02
N ILE A 117 -15.76 1.85 -5.53
CA ILE A 117 -14.41 1.76 -4.99
C ILE A 117 -14.37 2.36 -3.57
N SER A 118 -14.92 3.56 -3.39
CA SER A 118 -14.99 4.20 -2.07
C SER A 118 -15.83 3.40 -1.08
N ALA A 119 -16.96 2.83 -1.52
CA ALA A 119 -17.77 1.94 -0.70
C ALA A 119 -17.02 0.65 -0.33
N SER A 120 -16.21 0.10 -1.24
CA SER A 120 -15.43 -1.11 -0.95
C SER A 120 -14.32 -0.86 0.08
N PHE A 121 -13.72 0.32 0.11
CA PHE A 121 -12.80 0.70 1.19
C PHE A 121 -13.51 0.71 2.54
N ALA A 122 -14.72 1.28 2.59
CA ALA A 122 -15.51 1.30 3.83
C ALA A 122 -15.95 -0.10 4.26
N LEU A 123 -16.41 -0.94 3.32
CA LEU A 123 -16.76 -2.33 3.62
C LEU A 123 -15.55 -3.14 4.10
N GLY A 124 -14.37 -2.94 3.50
CA GLY A 124 -13.13 -3.58 3.94
C GLY A 124 -12.71 -3.16 5.35
N SER A 125 -12.85 -1.87 5.68
CA SER A 125 -12.61 -1.37 7.03
C SER A 125 -13.63 -1.93 8.03
N LEU A 126 -14.93 -1.91 7.70
CA LEU A 126 -15.99 -2.40 8.59
C LEU A 126 -15.88 -3.92 8.79
N SER A 127 -15.58 -4.67 7.73
CA SER A 127 -15.41 -6.12 7.82
C SER A 127 -14.24 -6.53 8.71
N SER A 128 -13.22 -5.67 8.85
CA SER A 128 -12.09 -5.92 9.76
C SER A 128 -12.51 -5.91 11.23
N LEU A 129 -13.60 -5.21 11.60
CA LEU A 129 -14.12 -5.18 12.97
C LEU A 129 -14.56 -6.56 13.46
N TRP A 130 -15.08 -7.40 12.54
CA TRP A 130 -15.40 -8.79 12.88
C TRP A 130 -14.18 -9.54 13.39
N LEU A 131 -13.04 -9.42 12.69
CA LEU A 131 -11.79 -10.05 13.14
C LEU A 131 -11.26 -9.45 14.44
N VAL A 132 -11.38 -8.13 14.59
CA VAL A 132 -11.00 -7.46 15.84
C VAL A 132 -11.86 -8.02 16.99
N TYR A 133 -13.17 -8.07 16.80
CA TYR A 133 -14.08 -8.61 17.82
C TYR A 133 -13.79 -10.09 18.14
N ALA A 134 -13.65 -10.93 17.11
CA ALA A 134 -13.38 -12.34 17.27
C ALA A 134 -12.04 -12.63 17.99
N GLN A 135 -11.02 -11.82 17.71
CA GLN A 135 -9.71 -11.97 18.33
C GLN A 135 -9.62 -11.31 19.71
N LEU A 136 -10.35 -10.22 19.99
CA LEU A 136 -10.45 -9.64 21.33
C LEU A 136 -11.28 -10.50 22.28
N GLY A 137 -12.29 -11.23 21.77
CA GLY A 137 -13.10 -12.20 22.54
C GLY A 137 -12.44 -13.57 22.72
N GLY A 138 -11.33 -13.84 22.02
CA GLY A 138 -10.57 -15.08 22.06
C GLY A 138 -9.14 -14.89 22.55
N GLU A 139 -8.28 -15.84 22.21
CA GLU A 139 -6.85 -15.73 22.54
C GLU A 139 -6.14 -14.71 21.64
N LEU A 140 -5.81 -13.57 22.21
CA LEU A 140 -4.92 -12.61 21.57
C LEU A 140 -3.48 -13.13 21.61
N HIS A 141 -2.87 -13.32 20.48
CA HIS A 141 -1.45 -13.63 20.44
C HIS A 141 -0.64 -12.37 20.75
N ASN A 142 0.05 -12.37 21.88
CA ASN A 142 0.79 -11.22 22.39
C ASN A 142 -0.06 -9.94 22.55
N GLY A 143 -1.37 -10.05 22.83
CA GLY A 143 -2.26 -8.90 23.04
C GLY A 143 -2.54 -8.08 21.78
N ARG A 144 -2.38 -8.62 20.58
CA ARG A 144 -2.50 -7.92 19.30
C ARG A 144 -3.43 -8.64 18.33
N VAL A 145 -4.14 -7.87 17.51
CA VAL A 145 -4.96 -8.38 16.41
C VAL A 145 -4.13 -8.48 15.12
N TYR A 146 -4.15 -9.65 14.45
CA TYR A 146 -3.36 -9.81 13.22
C TYR A 146 -4.16 -10.17 11.96
N GLY A 147 -5.43 -10.40 12.06
CA GLY A 147 -6.17 -10.92 10.92
C GLY A 147 -5.51 -12.19 10.34
N TYR A 148 -5.51 -12.30 9.01
CA TYR A 148 -4.90 -13.45 8.30
C TYR A 148 -3.47 -13.16 7.78
N THR A 149 -2.89 -12.02 8.12
CA THR A 149 -1.69 -11.53 7.41
C THR A 149 -0.53 -11.19 8.33
N GLY A 150 -0.79 -11.05 9.61
CA GLY A 150 0.13 -10.53 10.61
C GLY A 150 -0.26 -9.13 11.07
N ALA A 151 0.00 -8.83 12.35
CA ALA A 151 -0.47 -7.61 13.00
C ALA A 151 -0.05 -6.33 12.27
N ILE A 152 1.19 -6.26 11.80
CA ILE A 152 1.73 -5.05 11.15
C ILE A 152 1.08 -4.83 9.79
N GLN A 153 0.96 -5.86 8.97
CA GLN A 153 0.33 -5.79 7.66
C GLN A 153 -1.15 -5.46 7.77
N PHE A 154 -1.86 -6.15 8.67
CA PHE A 154 -3.27 -5.88 8.96
C PHE A 154 -3.49 -4.44 9.39
N GLY A 155 -2.69 -3.95 10.35
CA GLY A 155 -2.82 -2.59 10.87
C GLY A 155 -2.52 -1.50 9.83
N ASN A 156 -1.52 -1.71 8.96
CA ASN A 156 -1.18 -0.74 7.92
C ASN A 156 -2.23 -0.68 6.80
N ILE A 157 -2.78 -1.84 6.38
CA ILE A 157 -3.88 -1.87 5.40
C ILE A 157 -5.15 -1.27 5.99
N ALA A 158 -5.49 -1.58 7.25
CA ALA A 158 -6.64 -1.01 7.94
C ALA A 158 -6.55 0.51 8.05
N LEU A 159 -5.36 1.04 8.40
CA LEU A 159 -5.09 2.47 8.42
C LEU A 159 -5.32 3.11 7.06
N LEU A 160 -4.78 2.51 5.99
CA LEU A 160 -4.95 3.02 4.63
C LEU A 160 -6.40 3.03 4.17
N LEU A 161 -7.14 1.95 4.40
CA LEU A 161 -8.57 1.90 4.09
C LEU A 161 -9.36 2.97 4.86
N GLY A 162 -9.05 3.17 6.15
CA GLY A 162 -9.64 4.22 6.97
C GLY A 162 -9.34 5.63 6.43
N LEU A 163 -8.09 5.88 6.02
CA LEU A 163 -7.70 7.16 5.41
C LEU A 163 -8.36 7.38 4.05
N PHE A 164 -8.52 6.33 3.22
CA PHE A 164 -9.25 6.42 1.94
C PHE A 164 -10.74 6.71 2.16
N CYS A 165 -11.34 6.15 3.21
CA CYS A 165 -12.71 6.51 3.62
C CYS A 165 -12.80 7.98 4.06
N MET A 166 -11.82 8.47 4.83
CA MET A 166 -11.78 9.87 5.24
C MET A 166 -11.67 10.82 4.04
N THR A 167 -10.85 10.48 3.03
CA THR A 167 -10.78 11.27 1.79
C THR A 167 -12.11 11.26 1.03
N ALA A 168 -12.80 10.11 0.97
CA ALA A 168 -14.12 10.02 0.33
C ALA A 168 -15.17 10.85 1.03
N LEU A 169 -15.18 10.86 2.37
CA LEU A 169 -16.05 11.70 3.19
C LEU A 169 -15.79 13.20 2.95
N LEU A 170 -14.52 13.63 2.99
CA LEU A 170 -14.13 15.02 2.77
C LEU A 170 -14.41 15.47 1.32
N ALA A 171 -14.26 14.57 0.33
CA ALA A 171 -14.62 14.84 -1.05
C ALA A 171 -16.12 15.14 -1.21
N GLN A 172 -16.99 14.40 -0.52
CA GLN A 172 -18.44 14.66 -0.53
C GLN A 172 -18.80 16.01 0.09
N TRP A 173 -18.14 16.41 1.17
CA TRP A 173 -18.40 17.72 1.79
C TRP A 173 -18.07 18.92 0.87
N ARG A 174 -17.17 18.70 -0.10
CA ARG A 174 -16.85 19.75 -1.09
C ARG A 174 -17.80 19.78 -2.29
N THR A 175 -18.56 18.73 -2.52
CA THR A 175 -19.55 18.70 -3.60
C THR A 175 -20.88 19.29 -3.10
N LYS A 176 -21.63 19.95 -3.99
CA LYS A 176 -22.98 20.44 -3.67
C LYS A 176 -23.99 19.31 -3.45
N GLU A 177 -23.62 18.08 -3.77
CA GLU A 177 -24.46 16.88 -3.69
C GLU A 177 -24.04 16.01 -2.50
N PHE A 178 -24.21 16.51 -1.30
CA PHE A 178 -23.93 15.72 -0.10
C PHE A 178 -24.99 14.64 0.11
N LYS A 179 -24.58 13.37 0.05
CA LYS A 179 -25.47 12.20 0.25
C LYS A 179 -25.24 11.62 1.65
N ARG A 180 -26.24 11.69 2.53
CA ARG A 180 -26.11 11.24 3.94
C ARG A 180 -25.73 9.79 4.09
N GLY A 181 -26.32 8.88 3.28
CA GLY A 181 -26.03 7.43 3.37
C GLY A 181 -24.55 7.09 3.08
N PRO A 182 -24.01 7.43 1.90
CA PRO A 182 -22.59 7.25 1.62
C PRO A 182 -21.66 7.97 2.60
N ALA A 183 -22.00 9.19 3.05
CA ALA A 183 -21.20 9.91 4.03
C ALA A 183 -21.12 9.18 5.38
N ALA A 184 -22.25 8.62 5.87
CA ALA A 184 -22.27 7.80 7.07
C ALA A 184 -21.43 6.52 6.89
N LEU A 185 -21.54 5.85 5.73
CA LEU A 185 -20.73 4.66 5.41
C LEU A 185 -19.23 4.99 5.44
N TYR A 186 -18.81 6.11 4.85
CA TYR A 186 -17.40 6.51 4.83
C TYR A 186 -16.90 6.94 6.20
N ALA A 187 -17.73 7.63 7.01
CA ALA A 187 -17.38 7.98 8.38
C ALA A 187 -17.18 6.74 9.26
N LEU A 188 -18.10 5.78 9.18
CA LEU A 188 -17.99 4.50 9.89
C LEU A 188 -16.78 3.69 9.40
N GLY A 189 -16.53 3.65 8.09
CA GLY A 189 -15.35 3.00 7.52
C GLY A 189 -14.04 3.65 8.00
N ALA A 190 -13.96 4.97 8.08
CA ALA A 190 -12.80 5.68 8.59
C ALA A 190 -12.52 5.34 10.07
N LEU A 191 -13.56 5.37 10.92
CA LEU A 191 -13.44 5.00 12.33
C LEU A 191 -13.06 3.53 12.51
N ALA A 192 -13.68 2.64 11.75
CA ALA A 192 -13.39 1.20 11.78
C ALA A 192 -11.94 0.90 11.41
N GLY A 193 -11.43 1.49 10.31
CA GLY A 193 -10.05 1.29 9.85
C GLY A 193 -9.02 1.81 10.84
N LEU A 194 -9.26 2.99 11.43
CA LEU A 194 -8.41 3.54 12.49
C LEU A 194 -8.42 2.66 13.75
N PHE A 195 -9.60 2.21 14.17
CA PHE A 195 -9.75 1.34 15.34
C PHE A 195 -9.05 -0.02 15.12
N ALA A 196 -9.26 -0.65 13.96
CA ALA A 196 -8.60 -1.90 13.61
C ALA A 196 -7.07 -1.76 13.56
N SER A 197 -6.57 -0.64 13.03
CA SER A 197 -5.14 -0.32 13.05
C SER A 197 -4.60 -0.16 14.48
N LEU A 198 -5.34 0.51 15.38
CA LEU A 198 -4.98 0.61 16.80
C LEU A 198 -4.93 -0.77 17.46
N ALA A 199 -6.00 -1.57 17.29
CA ALA A 199 -6.10 -2.91 17.87
C ALA A 199 -4.97 -3.85 17.40
N SER A 200 -4.43 -3.64 16.22
CA SER A 200 -3.28 -4.39 15.72
C SER A 200 -1.97 -4.07 16.45
N GLY A 201 -1.88 -2.94 17.13
CA GLY A 201 -0.65 -2.45 17.75
C GLY A 201 0.47 -2.17 16.75
N SER A 202 0.17 -1.96 15.46
CA SER A 202 1.14 -1.65 14.41
C SER A 202 1.61 -0.21 14.51
N ARG A 203 2.87 0.01 14.93
CA ARG A 203 3.41 1.35 15.12
C ARG A 203 3.94 1.97 13.83
N GLY A 204 4.40 1.16 12.86
CA GLY A 204 4.98 1.64 11.61
C GLY A 204 4.04 2.55 10.83
N GLY A 205 2.75 2.17 10.70
CA GLY A 205 1.73 2.99 10.04
C GLY A 205 1.44 4.30 10.79
N TRP A 206 1.54 4.30 12.13
CA TRP A 206 1.29 5.49 12.96
C TRP A 206 2.37 6.55 12.80
N ILE A 207 3.60 6.18 12.47
CA ILE A 207 4.67 7.14 12.13
C ILE A 207 4.34 7.87 10.83
N ALA A 208 3.66 7.21 9.90
CA ALA A 208 3.23 7.83 8.65
C ALA A 208 1.97 8.70 8.79
N LEU A 209 1.16 8.49 9.84
CA LEU A 209 -0.13 9.15 10.03
C LEU A 209 -0.05 10.69 10.02
N PRO A 210 0.89 11.36 10.73
CA PRO A 210 1.01 12.81 10.69
C PRO A 210 1.21 13.35 9.27
N LEU A 211 2.05 12.70 8.46
CA LEU A 211 2.27 13.10 7.07
C LEU A 211 1.03 12.83 6.19
N ALA A 212 0.34 11.71 6.40
CA ALA A 212 -0.91 11.40 5.71
C ALA A 212 -2.00 12.44 6.04
N LEU A 213 -2.14 12.83 7.31
CA LEU A 213 -3.07 13.87 7.73
C LEU A 213 -2.68 15.24 7.18
N ALA A 214 -1.37 15.56 7.09
CA ALA A 214 -0.91 16.81 6.46
C ALA A 214 -1.31 16.85 4.97
N ILE A 215 -1.16 15.75 4.23
CA ILE A 215 -1.59 15.64 2.83
C ILE A 215 -3.11 15.85 2.71
N LEU A 216 -3.90 15.22 3.56
CA LEU A 216 -5.35 15.42 3.64
C LEU A 216 -5.70 16.88 3.88
N PHE A 217 -5.07 17.47 4.88
CA PHE A 217 -5.33 18.83 5.30
C PHE A 217 -5.00 19.84 4.21
N ILE A 218 -3.80 19.73 3.59
CA ILE A 218 -3.39 20.57 2.46
C ILE A 218 -4.37 20.41 1.29
N GLY A 219 -4.74 19.18 0.95
CA GLY A 219 -5.60 18.89 -0.18
C GLY A 219 -7.02 19.46 -0.04
N TYR A 220 -7.62 19.39 1.13
CA TYR A 220 -9.02 19.80 1.35
C TYR A 220 -9.20 21.21 1.89
N THR A 221 -8.13 21.89 2.29
CA THR A 221 -8.24 23.28 2.75
C THR A 221 -8.32 24.27 1.58
N PRO A 222 -9.23 25.24 1.60
CA PRO A 222 -9.29 26.29 0.60
C PRO A 222 -7.98 27.07 0.51
N LYS A 223 -7.49 27.34 -0.71
CA LYS A 223 -6.20 28.04 -0.95
C LYS A 223 -6.04 29.34 -0.15
N ARG A 224 -7.14 30.09 0.04
CA ARG A 224 -7.13 31.36 0.79
C ARG A 224 -6.74 31.18 2.26
N TYR A 225 -6.90 29.95 2.80
CA TYR A 225 -6.56 29.62 4.17
C TYR A 225 -5.37 28.64 4.25
N ALA A 226 -4.75 28.33 3.12
CA ALA A 226 -3.72 27.29 3.04
C ALA A 226 -2.60 27.50 4.07
N VAL A 227 -2.05 28.73 4.18
CA VAL A 227 -1.00 29.03 5.16
C VAL A 227 -1.49 28.83 6.58
N ARG A 228 -2.65 29.45 6.93
CA ARG A 228 -3.23 29.28 8.30
C ARG A 228 -3.53 27.82 8.60
N SER A 229 -3.99 27.08 7.62
CA SER A 229 -4.35 25.68 7.79
C SER A 229 -3.15 24.77 7.89
N ILE A 230 -2.10 25.02 7.09
CA ILE A 230 -0.83 24.29 7.22
C ILE A 230 -0.21 24.58 8.60
N THR A 231 -0.18 25.84 9.01
CA THR A 231 0.39 26.21 10.32
C THR A 231 -0.46 25.67 11.48
N SER A 232 -1.79 25.78 11.43
CA SER A 232 -2.66 25.21 12.48
C SER A 232 -2.64 23.69 12.47
N GLY A 233 -2.59 23.03 11.30
CA GLY A 233 -2.46 21.59 11.19
C GLY A 233 -1.09 21.09 11.70
N ALA A 234 0.00 21.77 11.33
CA ALA A 234 1.31 21.47 11.86
C ALA A 234 1.36 21.68 13.39
N LEU A 235 0.78 22.80 13.88
CA LEU A 235 0.67 23.06 15.30
C LEU A 235 -0.16 21.99 16.01
N ALA A 236 -1.30 21.59 15.44
CA ALA A 236 -2.14 20.52 16.00
C ALA A 236 -1.39 19.19 16.06
N VAL A 237 -0.62 18.82 15.02
CA VAL A 237 0.23 17.62 15.01
C VAL A 237 1.34 17.72 16.06
N ILE A 238 1.99 18.88 16.20
CA ILE A 238 3.02 19.12 17.20
C ILE A 238 2.41 19.03 18.62
N LEU A 239 1.28 19.67 18.84
CA LEU A 239 0.58 19.65 20.14
C LEU A 239 0.08 18.23 20.47
N ALA A 240 -0.53 17.54 19.50
CA ALA A 240 -0.92 16.14 19.68
C ALA A 240 0.29 15.24 19.97
N GLY A 241 1.40 15.44 19.26
CA GLY A 241 2.69 14.78 19.54
C GLY A 241 3.18 15.08 20.97
N ALA A 242 3.19 16.33 21.36
CA ALA A 242 3.60 16.76 22.70
C ALA A 242 2.68 16.19 23.80
N LEU A 243 1.35 16.15 23.57
CA LEU A 243 0.42 15.51 24.49
C LEU A 243 0.62 13.99 24.57
N LEU A 244 0.88 13.33 23.43
CA LEU A 244 1.17 11.90 23.38
C LEU A 244 2.45 11.58 24.14
N THR A 245 3.48 12.43 24.13
CA THR A 245 4.71 12.22 24.92
C THR A 245 4.46 12.27 26.43
N GLN A 246 3.37 12.90 26.88
CA GLN A 246 2.95 12.88 28.28
C GLN A 246 2.18 11.60 28.66
N SER A 247 1.74 10.83 27.67
CA SER A 247 1.04 9.56 27.92
C SER A 247 1.98 8.54 28.57
N PRO A 248 1.62 7.94 29.71
CA PRO A 248 2.40 6.89 30.34
C PRO A 248 2.76 5.75 29.38
N PHE A 249 1.82 5.41 28.50
CA PHE A 249 2.02 4.40 27.46
C PHE A 249 3.15 4.75 26.48
N VAL A 250 3.21 6.00 26.02
CA VAL A 250 4.27 6.46 25.09
C VAL A 250 5.61 6.53 25.81
N GLN A 251 5.62 7.04 27.05
CA GLN A 251 6.83 7.12 27.86
C GLN A 251 7.41 5.73 28.17
N GLU A 252 6.57 4.77 28.53
CA GLU A 252 7.00 3.38 28.74
C GLU A 252 7.59 2.80 27.46
N ARG A 253 6.96 3.04 26.29
CA ARG A 253 7.46 2.57 25.00
C ARG A 253 8.78 3.23 24.58
N TYR A 254 8.93 4.51 24.87
CA TYR A 254 10.20 5.22 24.66
C TYR A 254 11.30 4.64 25.56
N LYS A 255 10.98 4.42 26.85
CA LYS A 255 11.91 3.80 27.82
C LYS A 255 12.32 2.40 27.37
N LEU A 256 11.37 1.57 26.95
CA LEU A 256 11.68 0.23 26.42
C LEU A 256 12.57 0.31 25.17
N ALA A 257 12.29 1.23 24.24
CA ALA A 257 13.10 1.40 23.04
C ALA A 257 14.54 1.84 23.36
N THR A 258 14.70 2.78 24.29
CA THR A 258 16.04 3.21 24.75
C THR A 258 16.77 2.07 25.47
N GLN A 259 16.08 1.31 26.31
CA GLN A 259 16.64 0.14 26.98
C GLN A 259 17.08 -0.94 25.97
N ASP A 260 16.25 -1.23 24.95
CA ASP A 260 16.59 -2.17 23.87
C ASP A 260 17.90 -1.75 23.15
N ILE A 261 18.05 -0.45 22.87
CA ILE A 261 19.26 0.09 22.21
C ILE A 261 20.47 -0.02 23.14
N THR A 262 20.32 0.33 24.42
CA THR A 262 21.43 0.21 25.40
C THR A 262 21.85 -1.24 25.56
N GLN A 263 20.91 -2.15 25.73
CA GLN A 263 21.20 -3.59 25.82
C GLN A 263 21.90 -4.11 24.56
N PHE A 264 21.50 -3.64 23.38
CA PHE A 264 22.16 -4.00 22.15
C PHE A 264 23.63 -3.51 22.11
N GLN A 265 23.89 -2.28 22.59
CA GLN A 265 25.27 -1.74 22.73
C GLN A 265 26.12 -2.53 23.74
N GLU A 266 25.48 -3.12 24.75
CA GLU A 266 26.09 -4.00 25.73
C GLU A 266 26.25 -5.46 25.23
N GLY A 267 25.87 -5.74 23.98
CA GLY A 267 25.99 -7.06 23.34
C GLY A 267 24.79 -7.97 23.51
N ASN A 268 23.69 -7.49 24.11
CA ASN A 268 22.45 -8.25 24.23
C ASN A 268 21.46 -7.86 23.10
N ALA A 269 21.41 -8.67 22.05
CA ALA A 269 20.48 -8.50 20.95
C ALA A 269 19.09 -9.12 21.19
N ASN A 270 18.83 -9.76 22.35
CA ASN A 270 17.58 -10.49 22.62
C ASN A 270 16.43 -9.54 23.01
N THR A 271 16.21 -8.52 22.22
CA THR A 271 15.11 -7.55 22.33
C THR A 271 14.50 -7.29 20.95
N SER A 272 13.31 -6.68 20.91
CA SER A 272 12.63 -6.44 19.64
C SER A 272 13.39 -5.50 18.70
N ILE A 273 14.06 -4.47 19.22
CA ILE A 273 14.90 -3.53 18.45
C ILE A 273 16.28 -4.13 18.25
N GLY A 274 16.86 -4.72 19.30
CA GLY A 274 18.19 -5.34 19.24
C GLY A 274 18.31 -6.40 18.16
N ALA A 275 17.33 -7.30 18.04
CA ALA A 275 17.29 -8.32 17.01
C ALA A 275 17.30 -7.72 15.59
N ARG A 276 16.54 -6.63 15.36
CA ARG A 276 16.55 -5.95 14.07
C ARG A 276 17.88 -5.26 13.77
N LEU A 277 18.48 -4.60 14.76
CA LEU A 277 19.78 -3.99 14.59
C LEU A 277 20.85 -5.02 14.30
N ALA A 278 20.82 -6.18 14.97
CA ALA A 278 21.74 -7.29 14.73
C ALA A 278 21.66 -7.82 13.30
N ILE A 279 20.44 -8.12 12.82
CA ILE A 279 20.27 -8.61 11.42
C ILE A 279 20.58 -7.52 10.38
N TRP A 280 20.29 -6.25 10.67
CA TRP A 280 20.66 -5.15 9.75
C TRP A 280 22.17 -5.01 9.63
N GLN A 281 22.92 -5.11 10.74
CA GLN A 281 24.38 -5.12 10.71
C GLN A 281 24.91 -6.31 9.91
N ALA A 282 24.40 -7.52 10.16
CA ALA A 282 24.83 -8.72 9.45
C ALA A 282 24.53 -8.61 7.94
N ASN A 283 23.31 -8.20 7.57
CA ASN A 283 22.94 -8.00 6.17
C ASN A 283 23.75 -6.88 5.50
N TRP A 284 24.11 -5.82 6.24
CA TRP A 284 24.98 -4.76 5.71
C TRP A 284 26.38 -5.29 5.34
N GLU A 285 26.96 -6.18 6.16
CA GLU A 285 28.22 -6.84 5.83
C GLU A 285 28.11 -7.70 4.56
N LEU A 286 27.00 -8.41 4.38
CA LEU A 286 26.76 -9.21 3.18
C LEU A 286 26.52 -8.32 1.95
N ILE A 287 25.79 -7.21 2.08
CA ILE A 287 25.60 -6.23 1.01
C ILE A 287 26.94 -5.66 0.53
N LYS A 288 27.87 -5.34 1.42
CA LYS A 288 29.21 -4.84 1.07
C LYS A 288 30.00 -5.87 0.25
N GLN A 289 29.78 -7.15 0.47
CA GLN A 289 30.45 -8.21 -0.30
C GLN A 289 29.89 -8.33 -1.74
N ARG A 290 28.57 -8.18 -1.92
CA ARG A 290 27.91 -8.28 -3.24
C ARG A 290 26.91 -7.12 -3.45
N PRO A 291 27.37 -5.87 -3.61
CA PRO A 291 26.46 -4.70 -3.64
C PRO A 291 25.65 -4.59 -4.93
N ILE A 292 26.11 -5.18 -6.03
CA ILE A 292 25.50 -5.05 -7.37
C ILE A 292 24.54 -6.21 -7.66
N ALA A 293 24.99 -7.45 -7.48
CA ALA A 293 24.19 -8.63 -7.81
C ALA A 293 23.33 -9.13 -6.65
N GLY A 294 23.72 -8.81 -5.40
CA GLY A 294 23.03 -9.31 -4.21
C GLY A 294 23.28 -10.82 -3.99
N TRP A 295 22.37 -11.45 -3.26
CA TRP A 295 22.45 -12.83 -2.81
C TRP A 295 21.15 -13.57 -3.14
N SER A 296 21.24 -14.82 -3.59
CA SER A 296 20.06 -15.72 -3.59
C SER A 296 19.61 -16.02 -2.16
N ASP A 297 18.36 -16.44 -1.97
CA ASP A 297 17.86 -16.83 -0.64
C ASP A 297 18.74 -17.91 0.00
N THR A 298 19.13 -18.92 -0.80
CA THR A 298 19.93 -20.06 -0.32
C THR A 298 21.36 -19.65 0.02
N GLU A 299 21.98 -18.82 -0.81
CA GLU A 299 23.35 -18.33 -0.57
C GLU A 299 23.38 -17.35 0.61
N HIS A 300 22.37 -16.46 0.70
CA HIS A 300 22.22 -15.54 1.81
C HIS A 300 22.18 -16.27 3.15
N GLN A 301 21.32 -17.30 3.26
CA GLN A 301 21.22 -18.07 4.50
C GLN A 301 22.57 -18.70 4.89
N LYS A 302 23.27 -19.34 3.95
CA LYS A 302 24.61 -19.93 4.19
C LYS A 302 25.65 -18.88 4.58
N ALA A 303 25.64 -17.73 3.89
CA ALA A 303 26.57 -16.65 4.18
C ALA A 303 26.27 -16.01 5.54
N LEU A 304 25.00 -15.90 5.92
CA LEU A 304 24.58 -15.41 7.23
C LEU A 304 25.01 -16.36 8.35
N GLU A 305 24.83 -17.68 8.15
CA GLU A 305 25.32 -18.71 9.10
C GLU A 305 26.84 -18.61 9.29
N GLN A 306 27.60 -18.49 8.19
CA GLN A 306 29.06 -18.35 8.27
C GLN A 306 29.48 -17.03 8.95
N LEU A 307 28.83 -15.92 8.62
CA LEU A 307 29.12 -14.61 9.21
C LEU A 307 28.86 -14.56 10.70
N THR A 308 27.90 -15.34 11.16
CA THR A 308 27.45 -15.33 12.57
C THR A 308 28.01 -16.47 13.42
N LEU A 309 28.82 -17.37 12.85
CA LEU A 309 29.28 -18.62 13.47
C LEU A 309 29.85 -18.44 14.89
N ASN A 310 30.59 -17.35 15.11
CA ASN A 310 31.26 -17.04 16.39
C ASN A 310 30.59 -15.87 17.14
N ARG A 311 29.37 -15.49 16.76
CA ARG A 311 28.64 -14.38 17.39
C ARG A 311 27.67 -14.90 18.44
N ALA A 312 27.64 -14.25 19.60
CA ALA A 312 26.70 -14.59 20.68
C ALA A 312 25.23 -14.37 20.29
N ASP A 313 24.97 -13.44 19.36
CA ASP A 313 23.64 -13.12 18.84
C ASP A 313 23.21 -13.97 17.60
N ALA A 314 24.04 -14.93 17.17
CA ALA A 314 23.74 -15.80 16.04
C ALA A 314 22.35 -16.47 16.12
N PRO A 315 21.91 -17.07 17.24
CA PRO A 315 20.60 -17.69 17.31
C PRO A 315 19.45 -16.70 17.09
N ILE A 316 19.63 -15.44 17.50
CA ILE A 316 18.65 -14.37 17.33
C ILE A 316 18.57 -13.97 15.86
N ILE A 317 19.73 -13.75 15.21
CA ILE A 317 19.83 -13.36 13.80
C ILE A 317 19.24 -14.46 12.91
N LEU A 318 19.67 -15.70 13.09
CA LEU A 318 19.23 -16.86 12.30
C LEU A 318 17.77 -17.24 12.56
N GLY A 319 17.21 -16.86 13.72
CA GLY A 319 15.80 -17.03 14.04
C GLY A 319 14.87 -16.05 13.35
N LEU A 320 15.39 -14.98 12.72
CA LEU A 320 14.58 -14.00 12.00
C LEU A 320 14.35 -14.47 10.55
N ALA A 321 13.09 -14.46 10.12
CA ALA A 321 12.71 -14.85 8.76
C ALA A 321 13.15 -13.85 7.67
N ASN A 322 13.43 -12.59 8.05
CA ASN A 322 13.84 -11.50 7.15
C ASN A 322 14.33 -10.29 7.97
N SER A 323 14.86 -9.26 7.29
CA SER A 323 15.40 -8.05 7.92
C SER A 323 14.36 -7.15 8.57
N HIS A 324 13.07 -7.35 8.35
CA HIS A 324 12.02 -6.39 8.72
C HIS A 324 12.27 -4.96 8.22
N ASN A 325 13.01 -4.82 7.12
CA ASN A 325 13.28 -3.57 6.41
C ASN A 325 13.35 -3.87 4.91
N ASN A 326 12.33 -3.45 4.18
CA ASN A 326 12.19 -3.80 2.76
C ASN A 326 13.30 -3.20 1.88
N TYR A 327 13.91 -2.09 2.30
CA TYR A 327 15.00 -1.48 1.54
C TYR A 327 16.28 -2.29 1.65
N ILE A 328 16.61 -2.76 2.86
CA ILE A 328 17.76 -3.65 3.10
C ILE A 328 17.54 -4.98 2.38
N GLU A 329 16.36 -5.56 2.50
CA GLU A 329 16.00 -6.82 1.86
C GLU A 329 16.07 -6.73 0.34
N THR A 330 15.51 -5.66 -0.25
CA THR A 330 15.57 -5.44 -1.68
C THR A 330 17.02 -5.27 -2.18
N TRP A 331 17.87 -4.55 -1.44
CA TRP A 331 19.29 -4.42 -1.80
C TRP A 331 20.02 -5.75 -1.67
N LEU A 332 19.74 -6.48 -0.61
CA LEU A 332 20.35 -7.79 -0.32
C LEU A 332 20.09 -8.81 -1.43
N HIS A 333 18.85 -8.89 -1.95
CA HIS A 333 18.47 -9.91 -2.94
C HIS A 333 18.51 -9.44 -4.38
N PHE A 334 18.25 -8.15 -4.64
CA PHE A 334 18.18 -7.61 -6.01
C PHE A 334 19.29 -6.60 -6.33
N GLY A 335 20.27 -6.46 -5.45
CA GLY A 335 21.38 -5.53 -5.60
C GLY A 335 20.95 -4.06 -5.56
N ILE A 336 21.92 -3.17 -5.81
CA ILE A 336 21.69 -1.72 -5.83
C ILE A 336 20.68 -1.30 -6.90
N SER A 337 20.60 -2.01 -8.01
CA SER A 337 19.61 -1.75 -9.07
C SER A 337 18.19 -1.99 -8.60
N GLY A 338 17.93 -3.05 -7.83
CA GLY A 338 16.63 -3.33 -7.22
C GLY A 338 16.23 -2.25 -6.24
N LEU A 339 17.14 -1.85 -5.35
CA LEU A 339 16.90 -0.75 -4.42
C LEU A 339 16.60 0.57 -5.15
N PHE A 340 17.42 0.91 -6.16
CA PHE A 340 17.21 2.11 -6.96
C PHE A 340 15.83 2.14 -7.64
N LEU A 341 15.39 1.01 -8.21
CA LEU A 341 14.09 0.91 -8.86
C LEU A 341 12.93 1.00 -7.86
N LEU A 342 13.06 0.38 -6.67
CA LEU A 342 12.05 0.49 -5.60
C LEU A 342 11.90 1.94 -5.12
N VAL A 343 13.02 2.61 -4.84
CA VAL A 343 13.02 4.03 -4.42
C VAL A 343 12.46 4.91 -5.55
N SER A 344 12.86 4.65 -6.80
CA SER A 344 12.34 5.38 -7.97
C SER A 344 10.83 5.23 -8.13
N LEU A 345 10.28 4.04 -7.86
CA LEU A 345 8.82 3.81 -7.88
C LEU A 345 8.11 4.72 -6.86
N PHE A 346 8.60 4.75 -5.62
CA PHE A 346 7.99 5.59 -4.58
C PHE A 346 8.15 7.08 -4.88
N VAL A 347 9.34 7.52 -5.23
CA VAL A 347 9.62 8.94 -5.54
C VAL A 347 8.81 9.42 -6.75
N PHE A 348 8.84 8.66 -7.83
CA PHE A 348 8.10 9.01 -9.05
C PHE A 348 6.59 9.08 -8.80
N CYS A 349 6.01 8.04 -8.17
CA CYS A 349 4.59 8.01 -7.87
C CYS A 349 4.19 9.12 -6.88
N PHE A 350 5.01 9.38 -5.85
CA PHE A 350 4.75 10.46 -4.90
C PHE A 350 4.66 11.81 -5.61
N PHE A 351 5.66 12.18 -6.39
CA PHE A 351 5.64 13.47 -7.10
C PHE A 351 4.53 13.54 -8.15
N TYR A 352 4.22 12.41 -8.81
CA TYR A 352 3.10 12.36 -9.75
C TYR A 352 1.76 12.68 -9.08
N PHE A 353 1.50 12.15 -7.89
CA PHE A 353 0.30 12.43 -7.14
C PHE A 353 0.37 13.79 -6.43
N ALA A 354 1.46 14.10 -5.73
CA ALA A 354 1.60 15.29 -4.89
C ALA A 354 1.35 16.60 -5.65
N LYS A 355 1.83 16.72 -6.91
CA LYS A 355 1.57 17.89 -7.74
C LYS A 355 0.09 18.13 -8.07
N ASN A 356 -0.77 17.13 -7.85
CA ASN A 356 -2.20 17.16 -8.18
C ASN A 356 -3.13 17.18 -6.96
N ILE A 357 -2.62 17.22 -5.72
CA ILE A 357 -3.45 17.26 -4.50
C ILE A 357 -4.36 18.49 -4.38
N LEU A 358 -4.07 19.54 -5.16
CA LEU A 358 -4.89 20.75 -5.26
C LEU A 358 -5.63 20.84 -6.60
N HIS A 359 -5.82 19.73 -7.30
CA HIS A 359 -6.47 19.72 -8.61
C HIS A 359 -7.93 20.18 -8.52
N LYS A 360 -8.40 20.92 -9.55
CA LYS A 360 -9.78 21.48 -9.57
C LYS A 360 -10.86 20.41 -9.70
N ASN A 361 -10.58 19.31 -10.42
CA ASN A 361 -11.51 18.19 -10.54
C ASN A 361 -11.49 17.37 -9.24
N PRO A 362 -12.64 17.19 -8.53
CA PRO A 362 -12.69 16.52 -7.23
C PRO A 362 -12.20 15.07 -7.27
N LEU A 363 -12.52 14.33 -8.33
CA LEU A 363 -12.12 12.93 -8.47
C LEU A 363 -10.60 12.79 -8.62
N LYS A 364 -9.99 13.65 -9.45
CA LYS A 364 -8.53 13.68 -9.59
C LYS A 364 -7.85 14.12 -8.30
N GLN A 365 -8.41 15.11 -7.62
CA GLN A 365 -7.92 15.56 -6.33
C GLN A 365 -7.93 14.43 -5.30
N GLN A 366 -9.07 13.74 -5.15
CA GLN A 366 -9.21 12.62 -4.23
C GLN A 366 -8.20 11.50 -4.56
N SER A 367 -8.07 11.17 -5.85
CA SER A 367 -7.11 10.15 -6.30
C SER A 367 -5.66 10.55 -6.05
N ALA A 368 -5.32 11.82 -6.24
CA ALA A 368 -4.00 12.36 -5.94
C ALA A 368 -3.67 12.30 -4.44
N ILE A 369 -4.62 12.67 -3.59
CA ILE A 369 -4.49 12.58 -2.14
C ILE A 369 -4.32 11.13 -1.70
N ASN A 370 -5.19 10.22 -2.16
CA ASN A 370 -5.11 8.79 -1.84
C ASN A 370 -3.81 8.16 -2.32
N GLY A 371 -3.38 8.47 -3.55
CA GLY A 371 -2.10 8.00 -4.08
C GLY A 371 -0.91 8.50 -3.28
N SER A 372 -0.88 9.79 -2.91
CA SER A 372 0.18 10.35 -2.04
C SER A 372 0.23 9.68 -0.67
N ILE A 373 -0.94 9.47 -0.04
CA ILE A 373 -1.06 8.78 1.25
C ILE A 373 -0.57 7.32 1.14
N LEU A 374 -0.98 6.60 0.09
CA LEU A 374 -0.54 5.23 -0.17
C LEU A 374 0.99 5.15 -0.20
N ILE A 375 1.63 6.02 -0.99
CA ILE A 375 3.09 6.04 -1.13
C ILE A 375 3.77 6.38 0.19
N VAL A 376 3.33 7.40 0.92
CA VAL A 376 3.93 7.80 2.20
C VAL A 376 3.82 6.69 3.23
N VAL A 377 2.64 6.07 3.38
CA VAL A 377 2.46 4.99 4.36
C VAL A 377 3.31 3.78 4.00
N TYR A 378 3.37 3.38 2.72
CA TYR A 378 4.22 2.26 2.31
C TYR A 378 5.71 2.56 2.45
N SER A 379 6.17 3.75 2.05
CA SER A 379 7.58 4.13 2.17
C SER A 379 8.06 4.08 3.63
N ILE A 380 7.26 4.59 4.56
CA ILE A 380 7.61 4.59 5.99
C ILE A 380 7.47 3.18 6.58
N SER A 381 6.39 2.46 6.26
CA SER A 381 6.19 1.10 6.78
C SER A 381 7.29 0.14 6.33
N ASN A 382 7.84 0.32 5.13
CA ASN A 382 8.94 -0.47 4.58
C ASN A 382 10.27 -0.29 5.34
N LEU A 383 10.42 0.76 6.16
CA LEU A 383 11.58 0.91 7.07
C LEU A 383 11.56 -0.08 8.25
N THR A 384 10.37 -0.59 8.59
CA THR A 384 10.18 -1.42 9.79
C THR A 384 9.54 -2.77 9.51
N GLN A 385 9.18 -3.04 8.23
CA GLN A 385 8.55 -4.29 7.80
C GLN A 385 8.68 -4.48 6.29
N ASN A 386 8.74 -5.73 5.84
CA ASN A 386 8.77 -6.09 4.42
C ASN A 386 7.36 -6.09 3.83
N MET A 387 6.84 -4.89 3.47
CA MET A 387 5.49 -4.74 2.94
C MET A 387 5.38 -5.17 1.46
N MET A 388 6.49 -5.15 0.71
CA MET A 388 6.51 -5.53 -0.71
C MET A 388 6.80 -7.03 -0.95
N GLU A 389 7.11 -7.79 0.10
CA GLU A 389 7.45 -9.21 0.01
C GLU A 389 6.34 -10.16 0.45
N ARG A 390 5.16 -9.63 0.72
CA ARG A 390 3.99 -10.44 1.05
C ARG A 390 2.90 -10.25 0.01
N ASN A 391 2.30 -11.35 -0.41
CA ASN A 391 1.29 -11.38 -1.47
C ASN A 391 0.16 -10.36 -1.28
N ASN A 392 -0.41 -10.32 -0.10
CA ASN A 392 -1.56 -9.47 0.19
C ASN A 392 -1.19 -7.99 0.23
N THR A 393 -0.06 -7.62 0.84
CA THR A 393 0.37 -6.22 0.92
C THR A 393 0.90 -5.70 -0.41
N LEU A 394 1.64 -6.52 -1.17
CA LEU A 394 2.07 -6.16 -2.53
C LEU A 394 0.88 -5.98 -3.47
N LEU A 395 -0.08 -6.92 -3.48
CA LEU A 395 -1.30 -6.79 -4.28
C LEU A 395 -2.13 -5.58 -3.88
N PHE A 396 -2.27 -5.31 -2.57
CA PHE A 396 -2.96 -4.11 -2.10
C PHE A 396 -2.30 -2.84 -2.63
N PHE A 397 -0.98 -2.73 -2.52
CA PHE A 397 -0.23 -1.60 -3.04
C PHE A 397 -0.44 -1.43 -4.54
N LEU A 398 -0.20 -2.48 -5.32
CA LEU A 398 -0.25 -2.44 -6.78
C LEU A 398 -1.66 -2.13 -7.30
N LEU A 399 -2.69 -2.74 -6.73
CA LEU A 399 -4.08 -2.52 -7.16
C LEU A 399 -4.59 -1.15 -6.71
N ALA A 400 -4.27 -0.69 -5.50
CA ALA A 400 -4.61 0.67 -5.07
C ALA A 400 -3.90 1.72 -5.93
N LEU A 401 -2.60 1.53 -6.19
CA LEU A 401 -1.82 2.39 -7.07
C LEU A 401 -2.44 2.45 -8.48
N SER A 402 -2.83 1.30 -9.04
CA SER A 402 -3.42 1.23 -10.39
C SER A 402 -4.74 2.00 -10.50
N ILE A 403 -5.59 1.93 -9.48
CA ILE A 403 -6.85 2.69 -9.42
C ILE A 403 -6.56 4.19 -9.37
N PHE A 404 -5.75 4.64 -8.41
CA PHE A 404 -5.49 6.07 -8.24
C PHE A 404 -4.75 6.64 -9.45
N TRP A 405 -3.83 5.88 -10.03
CA TRP A 405 -3.17 6.22 -11.29
C TRP A 405 -4.16 6.37 -12.44
N SER A 406 -5.07 5.42 -12.60
CA SER A 406 -6.09 5.43 -13.63
C SER A 406 -7.05 6.61 -13.46
N LEU A 407 -7.60 6.83 -12.27
CA LEU A 407 -8.52 7.93 -11.99
C LEU A 407 -7.88 9.31 -12.17
N MET A 408 -6.56 9.42 -12.02
CA MET A 408 -5.81 10.65 -12.35
C MET A 408 -5.75 10.91 -13.86
N ASN A 409 -5.60 9.87 -14.66
CA ASN A 409 -5.47 9.99 -16.12
C ASN A 409 -6.83 10.11 -16.82
N PHE A 410 -7.92 9.63 -16.20
CA PHE A 410 -9.28 9.75 -16.70
C PHE A 410 -9.87 11.12 -16.33
N SER A 411 -9.73 12.09 -17.17
CA SER A 411 -10.48 13.34 -17.03
C SER A 411 -11.27 13.65 -18.28
N ASN A 412 -12.52 14.00 -18.07
CA ASN A 412 -13.46 14.69 -18.96
C ASN A 412 -14.54 13.88 -19.68
N ILE A 413 -14.84 12.63 -19.32
CA ILE A 413 -16.06 11.99 -19.89
C ILE A 413 -17.34 12.76 -19.49
N ALA A 414 -17.39 13.33 -18.28
CA ALA A 414 -18.53 14.15 -17.87
C ALA A 414 -18.68 15.44 -18.68
N ASN A 415 -17.57 16.11 -19.01
CA ASN A 415 -17.61 17.34 -19.79
C ASN A 415 -17.86 17.09 -21.28
N THR A 416 -17.40 15.99 -21.84
CA THR A 416 -17.64 15.63 -23.24
C THR A 416 -19.10 15.17 -23.46
N ARG A 417 -19.72 14.46 -22.50
CA ARG A 417 -21.15 14.15 -22.57
C ARG A 417 -22.04 15.39 -22.42
N ALA A 418 -21.66 16.33 -21.55
CA ALA A 418 -22.37 17.59 -21.41
C ALA A 418 -22.22 18.52 -22.63
N SER A 419 -21.14 18.43 -23.40
CA SER A 419 -20.97 19.14 -24.66
C SER A 419 -21.71 18.50 -25.82
N LEU A 420 -21.78 17.16 -25.88
CA LEU A 420 -22.52 16.41 -26.90
C LEU A 420 -24.04 16.42 -26.65
N SER A 421 -24.51 16.62 -25.43
CA SER A 421 -25.94 16.79 -25.13
C SER A 421 -26.43 18.23 -25.36
N LYS A 422 -25.54 19.17 -25.69
CA LYS A 422 -25.85 20.56 -26.03
C LYS A 422 -25.75 20.85 -27.55
N GLN A 423 -25.36 19.89 -28.35
CA GLN A 423 -25.50 19.84 -29.79
C GLN A 423 -26.68 18.94 -30.17
#